data_0d7ca723462358fe40cbd78e71275074
#
_entry.id   0d7ca723462358fe40cbd78e71275074
#
_cell.length_a   1.000
_cell.length_b   1.000
_cell.length_c   1.000
_cell.angle_alpha   90.00
_cell.angle_beta   90.00
_cell.angle_gamma   90.00
#
_symmetry.space_group_name_H-M   'P 1'
#
loop_
_entity.id
_entity.type
_entity.pdbx_description
1 polymer ?
#
loop_
_entity_poly.entity_id
_entity_poly.type
_entity_poly.pdbx_seq_one_letter_code
_entity_poly.pdbx_strand_id
1 'polypeptide(L)'
;MKRGGRHLMLLVLGLIFVAACTPSVPEQYIQPDDMEDILYDYHVSQGMAVKETGGTDYYRNLYFKAVLEKYGVTQEEFDSSLVYYYTRADKFISMYKNVQERLTEEALVRGASVSEVNRYTSTSLSGDTADIWEGQRTAVLMAQRPYHLMQFYQKADTSYHAGDSFLMTFGSHFLSQGRNRTTTLYVAVTYENDSAYSMNTIVGGYGETIMRIPVCKYRAKDIRGFVAMDTRLEENQQNDMCMLFLDRIQLIRFHNEVPEEKPV
;
A
#
# COMPACT_ATOMS: atom_id res chain seq x y z
N MET A 1 -18.02 -25.08 -54.97
CA MET A 1 -18.21 -24.51 -53.63
C MET A 1 -17.23 -25.03 -52.54
N LYS A 2 -15.96 -25.40 -52.84
CA LYS A 2 -15.02 -25.97 -51.87
C LYS A 2 -13.79 -25.07 -51.53
N ARG A 3 -13.65 -23.89 -52.17
CA ARG A 3 -12.53 -22.97 -51.98
C ARG A 3 -12.71 -21.98 -50.79
N GLY A 4 -13.96 -21.56 -50.49
CA GLY A 4 -14.26 -20.62 -49.41
C GLY A 4 -14.01 -21.16 -48.00
N GLY A 5 -14.27 -22.47 -47.79
CA GLY A 5 -14.06 -23.08 -46.47
C GLY A 5 -12.58 -23.20 -46.06
N ARG A 6 -11.67 -23.37 -47.02
CA ARG A 6 -10.21 -23.41 -46.74
C ARG A 6 -9.66 -22.05 -46.35
N HIS A 7 -10.14 -20.99 -46.96
CA HIS A 7 -9.71 -19.61 -46.57
C HIS A 7 -10.28 -19.20 -45.22
N LEU A 8 -11.51 -19.59 -44.92
CA LEU A 8 -12.13 -19.36 -43.62
C LEU A 8 -11.39 -20.12 -42.50
N MET A 9 -11.03 -21.38 -42.75
CA MET A 9 -10.28 -22.21 -41.80
C MET A 9 -8.86 -21.67 -41.55
N LEU A 10 -8.18 -21.16 -42.59
CA LEU A 10 -6.87 -20.53 -42.46
C LEU A 10 -6.95 -19.17 -41.72
N LEU A 11 -8.02 -18.42 -41.89
CA LEU A 11 -8.28 -17.17 -41.18
C LEU A 11 -8.55 -17.42 -39.68
N VAL A 12 -9.34 -18.44 -39.34
CA VAL A 12 -9.61 -18.84 -37.97
C VAL A 12 -8.34 -19.40 -37.29
N LEU A 13 -7.56 -20.20 -38.03
CA LEU A 13 -6.27 -20.69 -37.53
C LEU A 13 -5.25 -19.57 -37.31
N GLY A 14 -5.23 -18.54 -38.16
CA GLY A 14 -4.40 -17.35 -38.03
C GLY A 14 -4.80 -16.46 -36.81
N LEU A 15 -6.11 -16.36 -36.52
CA LEU A 15 -6.60 -15.60 -35.35
C LEU A 15 -6.23 -16.28 -34.03
N ILE A 16 -6.14 -17.61 -34.00
CA ILE A 16 -5.75 -18.36 -32.77
C ILE A 16 -4.27 -18.12 -32.42
N PHE A 17 -3.41 -17.90 -33.40
CA PHE A 17 -2.00 -17.61 -33.18
C PHE A 17 -1.72 -16.18 -32.68
N VAL A 18 -2.61 -15.22 -32.91
CA VAL A 18 -2.44 -13.83 -32.45
C VAL A 18 -2.81 -13.68 -30.96
N ALA A 19 -3.63 -14.57 -30.40
CA ALA A 19 -4.05 -14.53 -29.00
C ALA A 19 -3.00 -15.07 -28.00
N ALA A 20 -1.88 -15.63 -28.48
CA ALA A 20 -0.89 -16.31 -27.63
C ALA A 20 0.32 -15.44 -27.25
N CYS A 21 0.30 -14.12 -27.51
CA CYS A 21 1.43 -13.25 -27.24
C CYS A 21 1.15 -12.28 -26.08
N THR A 22 0.78 -12.79 -24.89
CA THR A 22 1.12 -12.09 -23.66
C THR A 22 2.61 -12.34 -23.41
N PRO A 23 3.44 -11.29 -23.23
CA PRO A 23 4.85 -11.50 -22.91
C PRO A 23 4.93 -12.27 -21.60
N SER A 24 5.27 -13.55 -21.69
CA SER A 24 5.51 -14.41 -20.53
C SER A 24 6.73 -13.91 -19.78
N VAL A 25 6.71 -14.11 -18.47
CA VAL A 25 7.91 -13.87 -17.65
C VAL A 25 8.97 -14.86 -18.12
N PRO A 26 10.23 -14.44 -18.40
CA PRO A 26 11.29 -15.36 -18.78
C PRO A 26 11.51 -16.45 -17.71
N GLU A 27 11.78 -17.68 -18.15
CA GLU A 27 11.89 -18.86 -17.27
C GLU A 27 12.94 -18.73 -16.14
N GLN A 28 13.92 -17.85 -16.33
CA GLN A 28 14.95 -17.56 -15.34
C GLN A 28 14.45 -16.78 -14.13
N TYR A 29 13.22 -16.25 -14.17
CA TYR A 29 12.61 -15.53 -13.08
C TYR A 29 11.42 -16.32 -12.52
N ILE A 30 11.16 -16.14 -11.25
CA ILE A 30 9.99 -16.71 -10.57
C ILE A 30 8.72 -16.28 -11.32
N GLN A 31 7.86 -17.24 -11.64
CA GLN A 31 6.63 -16.96 -12.37
C GLN A 31 5.64 -16.18 -11.50
N PRO A 32 4.67 -15.43 -12.09
CA PRO A 32 3.79 -14.54 -11.33
C PRO A 32 3.04 -15.22 -10.18
N ASP A 33 2.47 -16.40 -10.42
CA ASP A 33 1.67 -17.12 -9.43
C ASP A 33 2.56 -17.57 -8.24
N ASP A 34 3.74 -18.11 -8.52
CA ASP A 34 4.71 -18.49 -7.49
C ASP A 34 5.22 -17.27 -6.72
N MET A 35 5.44 -16.14 -7.42
CA MET A 35 5.87 -14.90 -6.78
C MET A 35 4.78 -14.34 -5.86
N GLU A 36 3.51 -14.41 -6.24
CA GLU A 36 2.37 -14.03 -5.38
C GLU A 36 2.33 -14.88 -4.11
N ASP A 37 2.52 -16.20 -4.24
CA ASP A 37 2.54 -17.12 -3.10
C ASP A 37 3.72 -16.84 -2.16
N ILE A 38 4.92 -16.61 -2.70
CA ILE A 38 6.11 -16.25 -1.92
C ILE A 38 5.91 -14.92 -1.19
N LEU A 39 5.36 -13.90 -1.87
CA LEU A 39 5.10 -12.60 -1.28
C LEU A 39 4.02 -12.67 -0.18
N TYR A 40 2.98 -13.49 -0.39
CA TYR A 40 1.98 -13.75 0.64
C TYR A 40 2.61 -14.34 1.91
N ASP A 41 3.35 -15.44 1.78
CA ASP A 41 4.02 -16.09 2.91
C ASP A 41 5.10 -15.19 3.54
N TYR A 42 5.78 -14.37 2.74
CA TYR A 42 6.70 -13.35 3.23
C TYR A 42 5.99 -12.41 4.21
N HIS A 43 4.84 -11.84 3.85
CA HIS A 43 4.11 -10.92 4.73
C HIS A 43 3.59 -11.61 6.00
N VAL A 44 3.08 -12.83 5.88
CA VAL A 44 2.68 -13.64 7.04
C VAL A 44 3.88 -13.86 7.97
N SER A 45 5.02 -14.22 7.42
CA SER A 45 6.26 -14.47 8.18
C SER A 45 6.78 -13.21 8.89
N GLN A 46 6.70 -12.05 8.24
CA GLN A 46 7.07 -10.77 8.86
C GLN A 46 6.13 -10.42 10.04
N GLY A 47 4.83 -10.68 9.89
CA GLY A 47 3.86 -10.51 10.97
C GLY A 47 4.12 -11.44 12.16
N MET A 48 4.58 -12.67 11.92
CA MET A 48 5.01 -13.60 12.97
C MET A 48 6.26 -13.10 13.70
N ALA A 49 7.26 -12.63 12.97
CA ALA A 49 8.51 -12.13 13.52
C ALA A 49 8.34 -10.97 14.51
N VAL A 50 7.32 -10.14 14.33
CA VAL A 50 7.01 -9.01 15.24
C VAL A 50 6.58 -9.51 16.64
N LYS A 51 6.02 -10.71 16.74
CA LYS A 51 5.55 -11.30 18.01
C LYS A 51 6.65 -12.01 18.80
N GLU A 52 7.81 -12.21 18.19
CA GLU A 52 8.92 -12.91 18.83
C GLU A 52 9.67 -12.00 19.81
N THR A 53 10.03 -12.57 20.97
CA THR A 53 10.85 -11.91 21.99
C THR A 53 12.32 -12.27 21.76
N GLY A 54 13.18 -11.29 21.48
CA GLY A 54 14.62 -11.54 21.37
C GLY A 54 15.33 -11.05 20.11
N GLY A 55 14.68 -10.17 19.34
CA GLY A 55 15.30 -9.52 18.17
C GLY A 55 14.52 -9.75 16.89
N THR A 56 13.60 -8.84 16.62
CA THR A 56 12.68 -8.90 15.46
C THR A 56 13.43 -9.07 14.14
N ASP A 57 14.58 -8.44 13.95
CA ASP A 57 15.34 -8.54 12.68
C ASP A 57 15.95 -9.92 12.46
N TYR A 58 16.38 -10.60 13.54
CA TYR A 58 16.85 -11.99 13.46
C TYR A 58 15.73 -12.92 12.96
N TYR A 59 14.55 -12.84 13.57
CA TYR A 59 13.42 -13.68 13.20
C TYR A 59 12.85 -13.35 11.82
N ARG A 60 12.87 -12.08 11.41
CA ARG A 60 12.51 -11.69 10.03
C ARG A 60 13.35 -12.39 8.99
N ASN A 61 14.68 -12.38 9.18
CA ASN A 61 15.61 -13.05 8.26
C ASN A 61 15.44 -14.58 8.31
N LEU A 62 15.28 -15.15 9.51
CA LEU A 62 15.09 -16.58 9.68
C LEU A 62 13.82 -17.07 8.98
N TYR A 63 12.70 -16.40 9.20
CA TYR A 63 11.42 -16.79 8.62
C TYR A 63 11.39 -16.54 7.11
N PHE A 64 12.00 -15.46 6.64
CA PHE A 64 12.10 -15.21 5.21
C PHE A 64 12.91 -16.35 4.51
N LYS A 65 14.00 -16.76 5.10
CA LYS A 65 14.77 -17.90 4.58
C LYS A 65 13.93 -19.18 4.54
N ALA A 66 13.16 -19.45 5.58
CA ALA A 66 12.25 -20.61 5.60
C ALA A 66 11.13 -20.51 4.53
N VAL A 67 10.65 -19.31 4.22
CA VAL A 67 9.72 -19.11 3.09
C VAL A 67 10.40 -19.48 1.78
N LEU A 68 11.57 -18.97 1.49
CA LEU A 68 12.29 -19.31 0.26
C LEU A 68 12.56 -20.82 0.14
N GLU A 69 12.99 -21.47 1.23
CA GLU A 69 13.19 -22.91 1.28
C GLU A 69 11.90 -23.70 0.99
N LYS A 70 10.75 -23.24 1.47
CA LYS A 70 9.44 -23.86 1.21
C LYS A 70 9.13 -23.94 -0.30
N TYR A 71 9.52 -22.92 -1.07
CA TYR A 71 9.27 -22.85 -2.50
C TYR A 71 10.45 -23.36 -3.33
N GLY A 72 11.54 -23.80 -2.70
CA GLY A 72 12.75 -24.26 -3.38
C GLY A 72 13.47 -23.15 -4.15
N VAL A 73 13.34 -21.92 -3.71
CA VAL A 73 13.89 -20.71 -4.33
C VAL A 73 15.08 -20.21 -3.53
N THR A 74 16.15 -19.86 -4.21
CA THR A 74 17.32 -19.23 -3.58
C THR A 74 17.09 -17.72 -3.37
N GLN A 75 17.86 -17.13 -2.48
CA GLN A 75 17.82 -15.67 -2.27
C GLN A 75 18.16 -14.91 -3.57
N GLU A 76 19.14 -15.40 -4.35
CA GLU A 76 19.56 -14.77 -5.60
C GLU A 76 18.47 -14.84 -6.69
N GLU A 77 17.74 -15.95 -6.79
CA GLU A 77 16.60 -16.10 -7.69
C GLU A 77 15.45 -15.17 -7.29
N PHE A 78 15.15 -15.07 -6.01
CA PHE A 78 14.14 -14.15 -5.50
C PHE A 78 14.54 -12.70 -5.79
N ASP A 79 15.76 -12.28 -5.43
CA ASP A 79 16.25 -10.92 -5.61
C ASP A 79 16.28 -10.51 -7.09
N SER A 80 16.76 -11.41 -7.98
CA SER A 80 16.77 -11.15 -9.42
C SER A 80 15.36 -11.06 -10.02
N SER A 81 14.46 -11.91 -9.57
CA SER A 81 13.04 -11.86 -9.97
C SER A 81 12.36 -10.58 -9.48
N LEU A 82 12.67 -10.16 -8.26
CA LEU A 82 12.14 -8.93 -7.69
C LEU A 82 12.61 -7.70 -8.50
N VAL A 83 13.87 -7.64 -8.92
CA VAL A 83 14.39 -6.60 -9.82
C VAL A 83 13.66 -6.63 -11.17
N TYR A 84 13.42 -7.81 -11.72
CA TYR A 84 12.67 -7.96 -12.96
C TYR A 84 11.25 -7.38 -12.83
N TYR A 85 10.52 -7.70 -11.77
CA TYR A 85 9.18 -7.17 -11.50
C TYR A 85 9.20 -5.68 -11.15
N TYR A 86 10.23 -5.21 -10.46
CA TYR A 86 10.41 -3.79 -10.16
C TYR A 86 10.47 -2.92 -11.41
N THR A 87 11.06 -3.41 -12.50
CA THR A 87 11.06 -2.70 -13.79
C THR A 87 9.70 -2.71 -14.51
N ARG A 88 8.73 -3.47 -13.99
CA ARG A 88 7.37 -3.63 -14.50
C ARG A 88 6.33 -3.30 -13.43
N ALA A 89 6.40 -2.08 -12.97
CA ALA A 89 5.66 -1.60 -11.81
C ALA A 89 4.15 -1.84 -11.90
N ASP A 90 3.54 -1.71 -13.06
CA ASP A 90 2.11 -1.97 -13.30
C ASP A 90 1.74 -3.43 -12.99
N LYS A 91 2.52 -4.39 -13.46
CA LYS A 91 2.32 -5.82 -13.17
C LYS A 91 2.57 -6.14 -11.71
N PHE A 92 3.63 -5.57 -11.14
CA PHE A 92 3.98 -5.80 -9.75
C PHE A 92 2.91 -5.24 -8.78
N ILE A 93 2.37 -4.06 -9.06
CA ILE A 93 1.27 -3.46 -8.29
C ILE A 93 0.02 -4.35 -8.35
N SER A 94 -0.31 -4.89 -9.54
CA SER A 94 -1.44 -5.83 -9.69
C SER A 94 -1.24 -7.09 -8.85
N MET A 95 -0.07 -7.70 -8.92
CA MET A 95 0.31 -8.88 -8.12
C MET A 95 0.18 -8.60 -6.62
N TYR A 96 0.70 -7.45 -6.17
CA TYR A 96 0.62 -7.07 -4.76
C TYR A 96 -0.81 -6.82 -4.28
N LYS A 97 -1.67 -6.30 -5.15
CA LYS A 97 -3.10 -6.16 -4.86
C LYS A 97 -3.74 -7.53 -4.57
N ASN A 98 -3.43 -8.54 -5.38
CA ASN A 98 -3.92 -9.91 -5.16
C ASN A 98 -3.42 -10.48 -3.82
N VAL A 99 -2.13 -10.32 -3.53
CA VAL A 99 -1.54 -10.75 -2.24
C VAL A 99 -2.29 -10.12 -1.05
N GLN A 100 -2.61 -8.85 -1.14
CA GLN A 100 -3.30 -8.16 -0.08
C GLN A 100 -4.76 -8.57 0.06
N GLU A 101 -5.48 -8.71 -1.03
CA GLU A 101 -6.86 -9.21 -1.01
C GLU A 101 -6.89 -10.58 -0.31
N ARG A 102 -5.95 -11.47 -0.64
CA ARG A 102 -5.81 -12.78 -0.01
C ARG A 102 -5.48 -12.70 1.49
N LEU A 103 -4.54 -11.83 1.90
CA LEU A 103 -4.22 -11.63 3.32
C LEU A 103 -5.44 -11.12 4.11
N THR A 104 -6.21 -10.22 3.52
CA THR A 104 -7.43 -9.67 4.12
C THR A 104 -8.50 -10.75 4.29
N GLU A 105 -8.76 -11.52 3.24
CA GLU A 105 -9.75 -12.60 3.23
C GLU A 105 -9.40 -13.68 4.26
N GLU A 106 -8.14 -14.13 4.30
CA GLU A 106 -7.71 -15.12 5.28
C GLU A 106 -7.79 -14.61 6.73
N ALA A 107 -7.48 -13.35 6.98
CA ALA A 107 -7.65 -12.75 8.30
C ALA A 107 -9.11 -12.82 8.76
N LEU A 108 -10.06 -12.49 7.87
CA LEU A 108 -11.49 -12.59 8.15
C LEU A 108 -11.94 -14.02 8.39
N VAL A 109 -11.51 -14.98 7.56
CA VAL A 109 -11.82 -16.41 7.72
C VAL A 109 -11.29 -16.97 9.05
N ARG A 110 -10.14 -16.50 9.51
CA ARG A 110 -9.53 -16.88 10.79
C ARG A 110 -10.15 -16.19 12.02
N GLY A 111 -11.22 -15.43 11.81
CA GLY A 111 -11.99 -14.80 12.89
C GLY A 111 -11.53 -13.42 13.28
N ALA A 112 -10.65 -12.78 12.49
CA ALA A 112 -10.45 -11.36 12.64
C ALA A 112 -11.77 -10.64 12.33
N SER A 113 -12.21 -9.77 13.23
CA SER A 113 -13.38 -8.94 12.93
C SER A 113 -13.03 -7.95 11.82
N VAL A 114 -14.04 -7.52 11.06
CA VAL A 114 -13.87 -6.44 10.07
C VAL A 114 -13.28 -5.19 10.75
N SER A 115 -13.59 -4.96 12.03
CA SER A 115 -13.03 -3.88 12.85
C SER A 115 -11.57 -4.10 13.27
N GLU A 116 -11.08 -5.35 13.35
CA GLU A 116 -9.67 -5.66 13.60
C GLU A 116 -8.84 -5.58 12.32
N VAL A 117 -9.41 -6.01 11.19
CA VAL A 117 -8.80 -5.83 9.86
C VAL A 117 -8.74 -4.33 9.52
N ASN A 118 -9.76 -3.59 9.92
CA ASN A 118 -9.85 -2.13 9.80
C ASN A 118 -9.97 -1.53 11.22
N ARG A 119 -8.88 -1.36 11.92
CA ARG A 119 -8.81 -1.00 13.36
C ARG A 119 -9.67 0.20 13.81
N TYR A 120 -10.22 0.97 12.88
CA TYR A 120 -11.02 2.17 13.14
C TYR A 120 -12.31 2.25 12.31
N THR A 121 -12.75 1.15 11.67
CA THR A 121 -14.00 1.14 10.88
C THR A 121 -15.26 0.94 11.71
N SER A 122 -15.17 0.81 13.03
CA SER A 122 -16.37 0.92 13.85
C SER A 122 -16.85 2.36 13.82
N THR A 123 -17.77 2.65 12.90
CA THR A 123 -18.64 3.83 13.05
C THR A 123 -19.25 3.75 14.43
N SER A 124 -19.00 4.76 15.26
CA SER A 124 -19.75 4.96 16.50
C SER A 124 -21.23 4.96 16.15
N LEU A 125 -22.09 4.34 16.96
CA LEU A 125 -23.54 4.40 16.80
C LEU A 125 -24.08 5.83 16.82
N SER A 126 -23.31 6.79 17.41
CA SER A 126 -23.58 8.23 17.40
C SER A 126 -23.10 8.94 16.13
N GLY A 127 -22.33 8.29 15.25
CA GLY A 127 -21.69 8.93 14.09
C GLY A 127 -20.47 9.81 14.42
N ASP A 128 -20.02 9.82 15.68
CA ASP A 128 -18.95 10.70 16.15
C ASP A 128 -17.57 10.29 15.59
N THR A 129 -17.45 9.05 15.14
CA THR A 129 -16.22 8.52 14.53
C THR A 129 -16.54 7.87 13.20
N ALA A 130 -15.85 8.26 12.14
CA ALA A 130 -16.04 7.69 10.81
C ALA A 130 -14.71 7.59 10.04
N ASP A 131 -14.51 6.48 9.36
CA ASP A 131 -13.46 6.38 8.34
C ASP A 131 -13.98 7.02 7.04
N ILE A 132 -13.39 8.15 6.70
CA ILE A 132 -13.78 8.99 5.57
C ILE A 132 -12.87 8.78 4.35
N TRP A 133 -11.98 7.78 4.37
CA TRP A 133 -11.08 7.50 3.27
C TRP A 133 -11.83 6.91 2.06
N GLU A 134 -11.80 7.61 0.93
CA GLU A 134 -12.43 7.19 -0.33
C GLU A 134 -11.45 6.55 -1.32
N GLY A 135 -10.14 6.64 -1.05
CA GLY A 135 -9.09 6.09 -1.91
C GLY A 135 -8.92 4.58 -1.77
N GLN A 136 -7.98 4.04 -2.54
CA GLN A 136 -7.53 2.65 -2.35
C GLN A 136 -6.87 2.51 -0.99
N ARG A 137 -7.16 1.40 -0.29
CA ARG A 137 -6.63 1.15 1.05
C ARG A 137 -5.19 0.65 1.05
N THR A 138 -4.60 0.57 -0.12
CA THR A 138 -3.23 0.15 -0.35
C THR A 138 -2.56 0.96 -1.42
N ALA A 139 -1.24 1.09 -1.30
CA ALA A 139 -0.41 1.66 -2.34
C ALA A 139 0.98 1.01 -2.32
N VAL A 140 1.62 1.02 -3.47
CA VAL A 140 3.03 0.66 -3.62
C VAL A 140 3.76 1.89 -4.14
N LEU A 141 4.77 2.33 -3.42
CA LEU A 141 5.67 3.38 -3.89
C LEU A 141 7.03 2.78 -4.24
N MET A 142 7.64 3.33 -5.27
CA MET A 142 8.97 2.95 -5.74
C MET A 142 9.84 4.20 -5.87
N ALA A 143 11.16 4.07 -5.70
CA ALA A 143 12.07 5.21 -5.78
C ALA A 143 12.24 5.77 -7.22
N GLN A 144 11.38 5.40 -8.14
CA GLN A 144 11.38 5.86 -9.54
C GLN A 144 10.06 6.56 -9.90
N ARG A 145 10.16 7.57 -10.76
CA ARG A 145 8.99 8.29 -11.25
C ARG A 145 8.23 7.45 -12.30
N PRO A 146 6.89 7.53 -12.33
CA PRO A 146 5.98 8.36 -11.51
C PRO A 146 5.57 7.69 -10.18
N TYR A 147 6.03 6.48 -9.88
CA TYR A 147 5.55 5.60 -8.80
C TYR A 147 6.05 5.99 -7.40
N HIS A 148 6.79 7.09 -7.27
CA HIS A 148 7.34 7.57 -6.00
C HIS A 148 6.33 8.34 -5.14
N LEU A 149 5.13 8.58 -5.64
CA LEU A 149 4.17 9.51 -5.07
C LEU A 149 2.76 8.93 -5.08
N MET A 150 2.13 8.86 -3.92
CA MET A 150 0.69 8.68 -3.74
C MET A 150 0.09 10.01 -3.29
N GLN A 151 -0.95 10.49 -3.98
CA GLN A 151 -1.66 11.72 -3.62
C GLN A 151 -3.13 11.41 -3.30
N PHE A 152 -3.72 12.21 -2.43
CA PHE A 152 -5.13 12.14 -2.14
C PHE A 152 -5.74 13.54 -1.94
N TYR A 153 -7.02 13.62 -2.23
CA TYR A 153 -7.85 14.79 -2.02
C TYR A 153 -9.24 14.35 -1.59
N GLN A 154 -9.71 14.86 -0.47
CA GLN A 154 -11.01 14.57 0.10
C GLN A 154 -11.76 15.89 0.30
N LYS A 155 -12.87 16.09 -0.42
CA LYS A 155 -13.74 17.23 -0.22
C LYS A 155 -14.67 16.95 0.96
N ALA A 156 -14.79 17.90 1.87
CA ALA A 156 -15.75 17.79 2.96
C ALA A 156 -17.19 17.84 2.44
N ASP A 157 -18.03 16.99 2.97
CA ASP A 157 -19.47 16.93 2.74
C ASP A 157 -20.25 17.47 3.96
N THR A 158 -21.57 17.28 3.99
CA THR A 158 -22.43 17.75 5.07
C THR A 158 -22.19 17.08 6.42
N SER A 159 -21.45 15.98 6.45
CA SER A 159 -21.12 15.23 7.68
C SER A 159 -19.93 15.81 8.46
N TYR A 160 -19.25 16.82 7.92
CA TYR A 160 -18.13 17.48 8.60
C TYR A 160 -18.67 18.65 9.44
N HIS A 161 -18.14 18.81 10.64
CA HIS A 161 -18.57 19.84 11.60
C HIS A 161 -17.38 20.69 12.11
N ALA A 162 -17.70 21.82 12.69
CA ALA A 162 -16.73 22.56 13.51
C ALA A 162 -16.38 21.70 14.73
N GLY A 163 -15.13 21.68 15.14
CA GLY A 163 -14.66 20.79 16.19
C GLY A 163 -14.12 19.44 15.70
N ASP A 164 -14.21 19.15 14.42
CA ASP A 164 -13.64 17.90 13.89
C ASP A 164 -12.12 17.85 14.04
N SER A 165 -11.63 16.66 14.37
CA SER A 165 -10.22 16.29 14.29
C SER A 165 -10.07 15.06 13.41
N PHE A 166 -8.85 14.84 12.90
CA PHE A 166 -8.61 13.75 11.95
C PHE A 166 -7.39 12.93 12.36
N LEU A 167 -7.43 11.66 11.97
CA LEU A 167 -6.34 10.71 12.13
C LEU A 167 -6.05 10.04 10.79
N MET A 168 -4.90 10.33 10.21
CA MET A 168 -4.38 9.55 9.09
C MET A 168 -3.55 8.40 9.63
N THR A 169 -3.87 7.16 9.22
CA THR A 169 -3.12 5.98 9.63
C THR A 169 -2.98 4.98 8.49
N PHE A 170 -1.87 4.27 8.47
CA PHE A 170 -1.60 3.15 7.56
C PHE A 170 -0.45 2.28 8.07
N GLY A 171 -0.44 1.01 7.69
CA GLY A 171 0.72 0.15 7.82
C GLY A 171 1.76 0.46 6.74
N SER A 172 3.05 0.30 7.06
CA SER A 172 4.15 0.50 6.12
C SER A 172 5.16 -0.63 6.20
N HIS A 173 5.61 -1.11 5.04
CA HIS A 173 6.60 -2.17 4.90
C HIS A 173 7.56 -1.85 3.76
N PHE A 174 8.86 -1.74 4.06
CA PHE A 174 9.87 -1.59 3.02
C PHE A 174 10.36 -2.96 2.55
N LEU A 175 10.53 -3.06 1.24
CA LEU A 175 11.28 -4.13 0.59
C LEU A 175 12.40 -3.48 -0.21
N SER A 176 13.64 -3.61 0.25
CA SER A 176 14.79 -2.93 -0.35
C SER A 176 16.02 -3.82 -0.36
N GLN A 177 16.84 -3.68 -1.41
CA GLN A 177 18.18 -4.29 -1.54
C GLN A 177 19.27 -3.31 -1.11
N GLY A 178 19.05 -2.53 -0.08
CA GLY A 178 19.96 -1.51 0.40
C GLY A 178 19.35 -0.72 1.52
N ARG A 179 19.59 0.59 1.54
CA ARG A 179 18.97 1.46 2.54
C ARG A 179 17.55 1.83 2.14
N ASN A 180 16.65 1.85 3.12
CA ASN A 180 15.32 2.41 2.94
C ASN A 180 15.43 3.89 2.57
N ARG A 181 14.62 4.30 1.59
CA ARG A 181 14.56 5.70 1.16
C ARG A 181 13.69 6.52 2.09
N THR A 182 14.10 7.75 2.35
CA THR A 182 13.26 8.67 3.11
C THR A 182 11.93 8.85 2.42
N THR A 183 10.87 8.59 3.16
CA THR A 183 9.49 8.74 2.67
C THR A 183 8.75 9.68 3.62
N THR A 184 8.06 10.65 3.06
CA THR A 184 7.35 11.69 3.82
C THR A 184 5.85 11.56 3.59
N LEU A 185 5.09 11.50 4.69
CA LEU A 185 3.65 11.78 4.71
C LEU A 185 3.45 13.27 4.95
N TYR A 186 2.65 13.91 4.12
CA TYR A 186 2.17 15.27 4.30
C TYR A 186 0.64 15.29 4.25
N VAL A 187 0.01 16.00 5.18
CA VAL A 187 -1.44 16.23 5.21
C VAL A 187 -1.70 17.70 5.47
N ALA A 188 -2.65 18.26 4.73
CA ALA A 188 -3.15 19.61 4.95
C ALA A 188 -4.68 19.61 4.96
N VAL A 189 -5.26 20.34 5.91
CA VAL A 189 -6.70 20.60 6.03
C VAL A 189 -6.93 22.08 5.77
N THR A 190 -7.84 22.40 4.84
CA THR A 190 -8.33 23.76 4.60
C THR A 190 -9.68 23.91 5.29
N TYR A 191 -9.93 25.03 5.95
CA TYR A 191 -11.15 25.33 6.68
C TYR A 191 -12.03 26.35 5.96
N GLU A 192 -13.30 26.47 6.35
CA GLU A 192 -14.27 27.38 5.71
C GLU A 192 -13.88 28.86 5.82
N ASN A 193 -13.08 29.24 6.80
CA ASN A 193 -12.51 30.57 6.93
C ASN A 193 -11.23 30.80 6.10
N ASP A 194 -10.92 29.90 5.15
CA ASP A 194 -9.74 29.88 4.30
C ASP A 194 -8.39 29.75 5.04
N SER A 195 -8.41 29.51 6.36
CA SER A 195 -7.19 29.07 7.06
C SER A 195 -6.83 27.63 6.69
N ALA A 196 -5.55 27.28 6.83
CA ALA A 196 -5.08 25.91 6.61
C ALA A 196 -4.17 25.47 7.76
N TYR A 197 -4.31 24.19 8.11
CA TYR A 197 -3.38 23.50 9.00
C TYR A 197 -2.68 22.40 8.24
N SER A 198 -1.37 22.30 8.38
CA SER A 198 -0.62 21.23 7.72
C SER A 198 0.45 20.65 8.62
N MET A 199 0.72 19.38 8.45
CA MET A 199 1.83 18.67 9.11
C MET A 199 2.46 17.66 8.15
N ASN A 200 3.69 17.28 8.50
CA ASN A 200 4.38 16.19 7.85
C ASN A 200 5.08 15.30 8.87
N THR A 201 5.36 14.07 8.48
CA THR A 201 6.17 13.13 9.24
C THR A 201 6.93 12.21 8.31
N ILE A 202 8.00 11.62 8.80
CA ILE A 202 8.74 10.57 8.08
C ILE A 202 8.03 9.24 8.34
N VAL A 203 7.75 8.51 7.26
CA VAL A 203 7.20 7.16 7.31
C VAL A 203 8.26 6.20 7.82
N GLY A 204 7.97 5.49 8.89
CA GLY A 204 8.86 4.49 9.47
C GLY A 204 9.10 3.28 8.55
N GLY A 205 10.16 2.53 8.83
CA GLY A 205 10.57 1.39 8.01
C GLY A 205 9.60 0.20 8.04
N TYR A 206 9.06 -0.09 9.22
CA TYR A 206 8.08 -1.15 9.48
C TYR A 206 7.13 -0.74 10.59
N GLY A 207 5.85 -1.01 10.39
CA GLY A 207 4.84 -0.77 11.41
C GLY A 207 3.77 0.21 10.99
N GLU A 208 3.11 0.81 11.96
CA GLU A 208 2.00 1.72 11.74
C GLU A 208 2.49 3.18 11.77
N THR A 209 2.13 3.94 10.75
CA THR A 209 2.30 5.39 10.72
C THR A 209 0.99 6.04 11.14
N ILE A 210 1.05 6.91 12.13
CA ILE A 210 -0.11 7.62 12.68
C ILE A 210 0.18 9.12 12.68
N MET A 211 -0.73 9.90 12.07
CA MET A 211 -0.68 11.37 12.09
C MET A 211 -2.00 11.93 12.57
N ARG A 212 -1.97 12.69 13.67
CA ARG A 212 -3.13 13.35 14.27
C ARG A 212 -3.22 14.80 13.84
N ILE A 213 -4.34 15.18 13.25
CA ILE A 213 -4.68 16.57 12.94
C ILE A 213 -5.58 17.07 14.07
N PRO A 214 -5.19 18.12 14.78
CA PRO A 214 -5.88 18.58 15.98
C PRO A 214 -7.28 19.15 15.67
N VAL A 215 -8.06 19.30 16.72
CA VAL A 215 -9.36 19.96 16.69
C VAL A 215 -9.22 21.39 16.18
N CYS A 216 -10.14 21.81 15.30
CA CYS A 216 -10.25 23.19 14.84
C CYS A 216 -11.67 23.71 15.05
N LYS A 217 -11.81 24.96 15.50
CA LYS A 217 -13.09 25.61 15.70
C LYS A 217 -13.87 25.89 14.40
N TYR A 218 -13.23 25.78 13.26
CA TYR A 218 -13.82 25.94 11.95
C TYR A 218 -14.08 24.58 11.30
N ARG A 219 -15.15 24.49 10.53
CA ARG A 219 -15.47 23.30 9.74
C ARG A 219 -14.41 23.10 8.64
N ALA A 220 -13.96 21.87 8.43
CA ALA A 220 -13.07 21.54 7.34
C ALA A 220 -13.81 21.68 5.98
N LYS A 221 -13.11 22.21 4.98
CA LYS A 221 -13.55 22.41 3.59
C LYS A 221 -13.00 21.32 2.68
N ASP A 222 -11.73 20.98 2.86
CA ASP A 222 -11.05 19.88 2.18
C ASP A 222 -9.86 19.37 2.98
N ILE A 223 -9.49 18.12 2.71
CA ILE A 223 -8.28 17.48 3.22
C ILE A 223 -7.50 16.97 2.02
N ARG A 224 -6.21 17.27 1.97
CA ARG A 224 -5.33 16.84 0.91
C ARG A 224 -3.98 16.41 1.47
N GLY A 225 -3.32 15.54 0.75
CA GLY A 225 -2.01 15.11 1.18
C GLY A 225 -1.32 14.21 0.17
N PHE A 226 -0.15 13.78 0.58
CA PHE A 226 0.63 12.84 -0.21
C PHE A 226 1.55 12.00 0.69
N VAL A 227 1.90 10.82 0.19
CA VAL A 227 3.06 10.05 0.63
C VAL A 227 4.07 10.06 -0.50
N ALA A 228 5.27 10.58 -0.26
CA ALA A 228 6.30 10.72 -1.28
C ALA A 228 7.61 10.08 -0.83
N MET A 229 8.14 9.18 -1.65
CA MET A 229 9.45 8.57 -1.50
C MET A 229 10.51 9.44 -2.19
N ASP A 230 11.64 9.66 -1.54
CA ASP A 230 12.77 10.40 -2.13
C ASP A 230 13.35 9.62 -3.33
N THR A 231 13.39 10.30 -4.48
CA THR A 231 13.94 9.75 -5.72
C THR A 231 15.38 10.15 -6.00
N ARG A 232 16.00 10.95 -5.11
CA ARG A 232 17.38 11.39 -5.30
C ARG A 232 18.33 10.20 -5.16
N LEU A 233 19.23 10.06 -6.12
CA LEU A 233 20.33 9.11 -6.06
C LEU A 233 21.51 9.80 -5.35
N GLU A 234 22.00 9.22 -4.27
CA GLU A 234 23.32 9.59 -3.74
C GLU A 234 24.40 9.02 -4.67
N GLU A 235 25.53 9.71 -4.81
CA GLU A 235 26.58 9.39 -5.81
C GLU A 235 27.08 7.94 -5.78
N ASN A 236 26.88 7.20 -4.68
CA ASN A 236 27.28 5.81 -4.49
C ASN A 236 26.12 4.80 -4.49
N GLN A 237 24.88 5.24 -4.77
CA GLN A 237 23.68 4.38 -4.75
C GLN A 237 23.13 4.21 -6.18
N GLN A 238 23.87 3.56 -7.02
CA GLN A 238 23.42 3.20 -8.36
C GLN A 238 22.44 2.01 -8.23
N ASN A 239 21.15 2.28 -8.49
CA ASN A 239 20.09 1.28 -8.71
C ASN A 239 19.64 0.40 -7.52
N ASP A 240 19.85 0.78 -6.28
CA ASP A 240 19.27 0.03 -5.17
C ASP A 240 17.74 0.03 -5.27
N MET A 241 17.17 -1.15 -5.44
CA MET A 241 15.74 -1.34 -5.43
C MET A 241 15.20 -0.97 -4.04
N CYS A 242 14.21 -0.09 -4.02
CA CYS A 242 13.49 0.27 -2.80
C CYS A 242 12.02 0.45 -3.10
N MET A 243 11.21 -0.36 -2.46
CA MET A 243 9.75 -0.30 -2.53
C MET A 243 9.17 -0.12 -1.13
N LEU A 244 8.11 0.63 -1.05
CA LEU A 244 7.33 0.82 0.16
C LEU A 244 5.90 0.39 -0.11
N PHE A 245 5.43 -0.55 0.68
CA PHE A 245 4.04 -0.98 0.71
C PHE A 245 3.32 -0.24 1.80
N LEU A 246 2.17 0.33 1.44
CA LEU A 246 1.22 0.91 2.36
C LEU A 246 -0.01 0.03 2.39
N ASP A 247 -0.46 -0.34 3.56
CA ASP A 247 -1.67 -1.12 3.77
C ASP A 247 -2.62 -0.45 4.77
N ARG A 248 -3.90 -0.85 4.74
CA ARG A 248 -4.91 -0.36 5.68
C ARG A 248 -4.95 1.17 5.78
N ILE A 249 -4.81 1.87 4.65
CA ILE A 249 -4.86 3.32 4.62
C ILE A 249 -6.25 3.79 5.06
N GLN A 250 -6.28 4.64 6.10
CA GLN A 250 -7.49 5.18 6.69
C GLN A 250 -7.33 6.65 7.00
N LEU A 251 -8.40 7.39 6.86
CA LEU A 251 -8.55 8.76 7.34
C LEU A 251 -9.77 8.82 8.25
N ILE A 252 -9.54 8.85 9.54
CA ILE A 252 -10.60 8.80 10.54
C ILE A 252 -10.95 10.21 10.96
N ARG A 253 -12.23 10.56 10.89
CA ARG A 253 -12.78 11.79 11.46
C ARG A 253 -13.36 11.50 12.84
N PHE A 254 -13.11 12.39 13.78
CA PHE A 254 -13.72 12.42 15.10
C PHE A 254 -14.46 13.74 15.28
N HIS A 255 -15.73 13.68 15.64
CA HIS A 255 -16.48 14.84 16.10
C HIS A 255 -16.09 15.14 17.54
N ASN A 256 -15.69 16.36 17.81
CA ASN A 256 -15.39 16.83 19.17
C ASN A 256 -16.21 18.09 19.44
N GLU A 257 -16.50 18.36 20.69
CA GLU A 257 -17.04 19.65 21.11
C GLU A 257 -16.04 20.76 20.82
N VAL A 258 -16.53 21.88 20.30
CA VAL A 258 -15.69 23.04 20.04
C VAL A 258 -15.19 23.56 21.39
N PRO A 259 -13.86 23.71 21.59
CA PRO A 259 -13.36 24.26 22.84
C PRO A 259 -13.93 25.66 23.08
N GLU A 260 -14.63 25.87 24.19
CA GLU A 260 -15.07 27.21 24.60
C GLU A 260 -13.83 28.09 24.83
N GLU A 261 -13.77 29.22 24.13
CA GLU A 261 -12.77 30.25 24.45
C GLU A 261 -13.04 30.74 25.88
N LYS A 262 -12.16 30.38 26.84
CA LYS A 262 -12.24 31.01 28.16
C LYS A 262 -11.99 32.50 27.96
N PRO A 263 -12.92 33.38 28.42
CA PRO A 263 -12.68 34.80 28.36
C PRO A 263 -11.42 35.12 29.20
N VAL A 264 -10.50 35.88 28.60
CA VAL A 264 -9.30 36.41 29.22
C VAL A 264 -9.66 37.49 30.24
#